data_253bcd6cb4b025ecbb815bf0b7a21141
#
_entry.id   253bcd6cb4b025ecbb815bf0b7a21141
#
_cell.length_a   1.000
_cell.length_b   1.000
_cell.length_c   1.000
_cell.angle_alpha   90.00
_cell.angle_beta   90.00
_cell.angle_gamma   90.00
#
_symmetry.space_group_name_H-M   'P 1'
#
loop_
_entity.id
_entity.type
_entity.pdbx_description
1 polymer ?
#
loop_
_entity_poly.entity_id
_entity_poly.type
_entity_poly.pdbx_seq_one_letter_code
_entity_poly.pdbx_strand_id
1 'polypeptide(L)'
;MGTSARIHWIRALIGGFLAEACLIAVVIPVFKIFGEHALLYVVPPAALVTCFLFALWVGRGLTSRFILHGVLVGVVATLLYVALTLARPEPFAYLVAHGLKILGGVGGGFVAGRRRAPAAATK
;
A
#
# COMPACT_ATOMS: atom_id res chain seq x y z
N MET A 1 -23.42 -15.53 -8.33
CA MET A 1 -23.26 -15.27 -7.27
C MET A 1 -22.47 -14.17 -6.62
N GLY A 2 -23.11 -13.55 -5.69
CA GLY A 2 -22.57 -12.41 -5.01
C GLY A 2 -21.28 -12.66 -4.22
N THR A 3 -20.99 -13.92 -3.90
CA THR A 3 -19.82 -14.27 -3.11
C THR A 3 -18.51 -13.92 -3.81
N SER A 4 -18.44 -14.01 -5.14
CA SER A 4 -17.23 -13.70 -5.88
C SER A 4 -16.88 -12.23 -5.87
N ALA A 5 -17.87 -11.36 -5.61
CA ALA A 5 -17.67 -9.91 -5.59
C ALA A 5 -17.43 -9.37 -4.18
N ARG A 6 -17.29 -10.24 -3.20
CA ARG A 6 -17.14 -9.84 -1.80
C ARG A 6 -15.81 -9.12 -1.58
N ILE A 7 -15.85 -8.04 -0.83
CA ILE A 7 -14.65 -7.31 -0.43
C ILE A 7 -14.09 -7.94 0.85
N HIS A 8 -12.82 -8.27 0.82
CA HIS A 8 -12.13 -8.86 1.98
C HIS A 8 -11.51 -7.74 2.82
N TRP A 9 -12.37 -7.08 3.59
CA TRP A 9 -11.98 -5.91 4.38
C TRP A 9 -10.85 -6.19 5.35
N ILE A 10 -10.93 -7.32 6.07
CA ILE A 10 -9.92 -7.67 7.08
C ILE A 10 -8.56 -7.83 6.40
N ARG A 11 -8.53 -8.50 5.27
CA ARG A 11 -7.28 -8.73 4.55
C ARG A 11 -6.68 -7.41 4.05
N ALA A 12 -7.51 -6.52 3.52
CA ALA A 12 -7.07 -5.19 3.09
C ALA A 12 -6.59 -4.34 4.26
N LEU A 13 -7.28 -4.38 5.39
CA LEU A 13 -6.86 -3.67 6.60
C LEU A 13 -5.52 -4.16 7.11
N ILE A 14 -5.31 -5.47 7.16
CA ILE A 14 -4.03 -6.05 7.58
C ILE A 14 -2.93 -5.65 6.61
N GLY A 15 -3.19 -5.72 5.31
CA GLY A 15 -2.22 -5.32 4.30
C GLY A 15 -1.80 -3.86 4.43
N GLY A 16 -2.76 -2.97 4.60
CA GLY A 16 -2.47 -1.54 4.79
C GLY A 16 -1.73 -1.26 6.09
N PHE A 17 -2.12 -1.91 7.17
CA PHE A 17 -1.43 -1.80 8.45
C PHE A 17 0.02 -2.24 8.34
N LEU A 18 0.25 -3.41 7.73
CA LEU A 18 1.60 -3.95 7.57
C LEU A 18 2.46 -3.07 6.65
N ALA A 19 1.86 -2.53 5.59
CA ALA A 19 2.57 -1.63 4.68
C ALA A 19 3.07 -0.39 5.45
N GLU A 20 2.22 0.21 6.26
CA GLU A 20 2.61 1.38 7.04
C GLU A 20 3.62 1.03 8.12
N ALA A 21 3.46 -0.11 8.79
CA ALA A 21 4.41 -0.56 9.80
C ALA A 21 5.80 -0.79 9.19
N CYS A 22 5.87 -1.39 8.00
CA CYS A 22 7.12 -1.57 7.29
C CYS A 22 7.75 -0.24 6.89
N LEU A 23 6.93 0.69 6.43
CA LEU A 23 7.41 2.03 6.08
C LEU A 23 8.00 2.73 7.30
N ILE A 24 7.33 2.67 8.44
CA ILE A 24 7.83 3.25 9.68
C ILE A 24 9.15 2.58 10.08
N ALA A 25 9.25 1.26 9.92
CA ALA A 25 10.47 0.53 10.23
C ALA A 25 11.65 0.96 9.36
N VAL A 26 11.38 1.45 8.15
CA VAL A 26 12.41 2.04 7.29
C VAL A 26 12.72 3.48 7.70
N VAL A 27 11.69 4.25 8.01
CA VAL A 27 11.81 5.67 8.34
C VAL A 27 12.65 5.90 9.59
N ILE A 28 12.44 5.11 10.64
CA ILE A 28 13.12 5.32 11.91
C ILE A 28 14.65 5.24 11.78
N PRO A 29 15.25 4.17 11.24
CA PRO A 29 16.70 4.12 11.09
C PRO A 29 17.22 5.17 10.10
N VAL A 30 16.53 5.46 9.02
CA VAL A 30 16.95 6.48 8.06
C VAL A 30 17.00 7.85 8.76
N PHE A 31 15.99 8.18 9.55
CA PHE A 31 15.96 9.42 10.30
C PHE A 31 17.15 9.51 11.28
N LYS A 32 17.42 8.42 12.00
CA LYS A 32 18.48 8.41 13.00
C LYS A 32 19.88 8.50 12.41
N ILE A 33 20.08 7.91 11.24
CA ILE A 33 21.41 7.84 10.61
C ILE A 33 21.65 9.06 9.71
N PHE A 34 20.68 9.44 8.91
CA PHE A 34 20.83 10.45 7.85
C PHE A 34 20.09 11.75 8.12
N GLY A 35 19.18 11.77 9.11
CA GLY A 35 18.44 12.96 9.48
C GLY A 35 17.16 13.14 8.68
N GLU A 36 16.46 14.23 9.00
CA GLU A 36 15.16 14.52 8.43
C GLU A 36 15.21 14.75 6.91
N HIS A 37 16.28 15.37 6.43
CA HIS A 37 16.42 15.72 5.02
C HIS A 37 16.38 14.48 4.12
N ALA A 38 16.98 13.38 4.58
CA ALA A 38 17.00 12.14 3.83
C ALA A 38 15.61 11.55 3.65
N LEU A 39 14.71 11.79 4.60
CA LEU A 39 13.35 11.27 4.52
C LEU A 39 12.58 11.83 3.33
N LEU A 40 12.89 13.06 2.91
CA LEU A 40 12.22 13.66 1.77
C LEU A 40 12.47 12.88 0.47
N TYR A 41 13.59 12.17 0.40
CA TYR A 41 13.95 11.38 -0.76
C TYR A 41 13.61 9.89 -0.61
N VAL A 42 13.60 9.40 0.62
CA VAL A 42 13.41 7.96 0.89
C VAL A 42 11.93 7.60 1.02
N VAL A 43 11.15 8.46 1.69
CA VAL A 43 9.75 8.13 2.01
C VAL A 43 8.88 7.93 0.77
N PRO A 44 8.89 8.80 -0.26
CA PRO A 44 8.04 8.56 -1.41
C PRO A 44 8.27 7.23 -2.11
N PRO A 45 9.50 6.86 -2.54
CA PRO A 45 9.70 5.57 -3.18
C PRO A 45 9.44 4.40 -2.23
N ALA A 46 9.79 4.52 -0.95
CA ALA A 46 9.52 3.47 0.02
C ALA A 46 8.02 3.24 0.20
N ALA A 47 7.24 4.32 0.22
CA ALA A 47 5.78 4.24 0.31
C ALA A 47 5.19 3.50 -0.88
N LEU A 48 5.66 3.82 -2.09
CA LEU A 48 5.22 3.14 -3.30
C LEU A 48 5.51 1.64 -3.22
N VAL A 49 6.76 1.29 -2.87
CA VAL A 49 7.20 -0.10 -2.84
C VAL A 49 6.46 -0.91 -1.77
N THR A 50 6.33 -0.38 -0.56
CA THR A 50 5.66 -1.11 0.52
C THR A 50 4.19 -1.38 0.19
N CYS A 51 3.49 -0.38 -0.30
CA CYS A 51 2.09 -0.55 -0.67
C CYS A 51 1.92 -1.48 -1.87
N PHE A 52 2.83 -1.43 -2.84
CA PHE A 52 2.84 -2.36 -3.96
C PHE A 52 2.99 -3.80 -3.47
N LEU A 53 3.98 -4.06 -2.63
CA LEU A 53 4.25 -5.42 -2.15
C LEU A 53 3.11 -5.97 -1.31
N PHE A 54 2.55 -5.17 -0.41
CA PHE A 54 1.45 -5.65 0.42
C PHE A 54 0.14 -5.75 -0.34
N ALA A 55 -0.09 -4.89 -1.33
CA ALA A 55 -1.23 -5.05 -2.22
C ALA A 55 -1.11 -6.34 -3.05
N LEU A 56 0.10 -6.67 -3.50
CA LEU A 56 0.37 -7.91 -4.19
C LEU A 56 0.09 -9.11 -3.27
N TRP A 57 0.56 -9.04 -2.03
CA TRP A 57 0.30 -10.09 -1.04
C TRP A 57 -1.19 -10.27 -0.77
N VAL A 58 -1.91 -9.17 -0.58
CA VAL A 58 -3.36 -9.21 -0.38
C VAL A 58 -4.04 -9.86 -1.59
N GLY A 59 -3.61 -9.48 -2.78
CA GLY A 59 -4.18 -9.99 -4.02
C GLY A 59 -4.00 -11.48 -4.22
N ARG A 60 -2.97 -12.08 -3.62
CA ARG A 60 -2.75 -13.52 -3.73
C ARG A 60 -3.91 -14.36 -3.20
N GLY A 61 -4.61 -13.84 -2.20
CA GLY A 61 -5.74 -14.54 -1.62
C GLY A 61 -7.08 -14.20 -2.25
N LEU A 62 -7.09 -13.42 -3.31
CA LEU A 62 -8.32 -12.93 -3.91
C LEU A 62 -8.64 -13.65 -5.21
N THR A 63 -9.91 -13.61 -5.58
CA THR A 63 -10.40 -14.14 -6.86
C THR A 63 -10.91 -13.02 -7.76
N SER A 64 -11.13 -11.83 -7.23
CA SER A 64 -11.66 -10.69 -7.99
C SER A 64 -11.36 -9.38 -7.29
N ARG A 65 -11.62 -8.27 -7.97
CA ARG A 65 -11.49 -6.91 -7.44
C ARG A 65 -10.08 -6.62 -6.90
N PHE A 66 -9.08 -7.08 -7.63
CA PHE A 66 -7.67 -6.94 -7.22
C PHE A 66 -7.27 -5.48 -7.06
N ILE A 67 -7.63 -4.63 -8.02
CA ILE A 67 -7.26 -3.22 -7.99
C ILE A 67 -7.96 -2.51 -6.82
N LEU A 68 -9.23 -2.81 -6.59
CA LEU A 68 -9.97 -2.22 -5.47
C LEU A 68 -9.31 -2.56 -4.13
N HIS A 69 -8.92 -3.82 -3.94
CA HIS A 69 -8.22 -4.21 -2.71
C HIS A 69 -6.86 -3.53 -2.60
N GLY A 70 -6.16 -3.35 -3.73
CA GLY A 70 -4.91 -2.60 -3.75
C GLY A 70 -5.10 -1.14 -3.35
N VAL A 71 -6.13 -0.50 -3.87
CA VAL A 71 -6.47 0.87 -3.46
C VAL A 71 -6.76 0.92 -1.97
N LEU A 72 -7.49 -0.05 -1.44
CA LEU A 72 -7.81 -0.10 -0.01
C LEU A 72 -6.54 -0.22 0.85
N VAL A 73 -5.56 -1.00 0.41
CA VAL A 73 -4.27 -1.09 1.11
C VAL A 73 -3.62 0.30 1.21
N GLY A 74 -3.56 1.03 0.11
CA GLY A 74 -2.98 2.37 0.09
C GLY A 74 -3.76 3.37 0.94
N VAL A 75 -5.09 3.30 0.88
CA VAL A 75 -5.96 4.17 1.67
C VAL A 75 -5.81 3.88 3.16
N VAL A 76 -5.81 2.60 3.55
CA VAL A 76 -5.64 2.22 4.95
C VAL A 76 -4.29 2.68 5.48
N ALA A 77 -3.21 2.49 4.71
CA ALA A 77 -1.89 2.95 5.10
C ALA A 77 -1.87 4.47 5.31
N THR A 78 -2.50 5.22 4.41
CA THR A 78 -2.58 6.68 4.51
C THR A 78 -3.38 7.11 5.73
N LEU A 79 -4.54 6.49 5.96
CA LEU A 79 -5.39 6.82 7.10
C LEU A 79 -4.69 6.50 8.43
N LEU A 80 -3.96 5.40 8.48
CA LEU A 80 -3.19 5.05 9.67
C LEU A 80 -2.13 6.11 9.96
N TYR A 81 -1.42 6.56 8.92
CA TYR A 81 -0.43 7.63 9.07
C TYR A 81 -1.07 8.92 9.59
N VAL A 82 -2.19 9.33 8.99
CA VAL A 82 -2.90 10.54 9.41
C VAL A 82 -3.33 10.43 10.87
N ALA A 83 -3.82 9.25 11.27
CA ALA A 83 -4.22 9.03 12.67
C ALA A 83 -3.03 9.11 13.61
N LEU A 84 -1.89 8.52 13.24
CA LEU A 84 -0.69 8.54 14.08
C LEU A 84 -0.10 9.94 14.22
N THR A 85 -0.21 10.76 13.20
CA THR A 85 0.33 12.13 13.22
C THR A 85 -0.71 13.16 13.66
N LEU A 86 -1.93 12.75 13.96
CA LEU A 86 -3.04 13.64 14.33
C LEU A 86 -3.28 14.72 13.28
N ALA A 87 -3.12 14.35 12.01
CA ALA A 87 -3.33 15.24 10.86
C ALA A 87 -2.50 16.52 10.92
N ARG A 88 -1.31 16.46 11.50
CA ARG A 88 -0.41 17.62 11.55
C ARG A 88 0.03 18.01 10.14
N PRO A 89 0.27 19.32 9.89
CA PRO A 89 0.83 19.75 8.62
C PRO A 89 2.17 19.05 8.35
N GLU A 90 2.41 18.72 7.10
CA GLU A 90 3.59 17.96 6.73
C GLU A 90 4.19 18.51 5.43
N PRO A 91 5.48 18.21 5.16
CA PRO A 91 6.12 18.63 3.90
C PRO A 91 5.40 18.05 2.69
N PHE A 92 5.50 18.76 1.57
CA PHE A 92 4.89 18.34 0.31
C PHE A 92 5.32 16.93 -0.10
N ALA A 93 6.57 16.55 0.20
CA ALA A 93 7.06 15.22 -0.13
C ALA A 93 6.20 14.10 0.50
N TYR A 94 5.68 14.32 1.70
CA TYR A 94 4.82 13.34 2.35
C TYR A 94 3.43 13.28 1.71
N LEU A 95 2.93 14.40 1.22
CA LEU A 95 1.69 14.41 0.44
C LEU A 95 1.86 13.59 -0.84
N VAL A 96 2.99 13.75 -1.52
CA VAL A 96 3.34 12.92 -2.68
C VAL A 96 3.41 11.45 -2.28
N ALA A 97 4.01 11.15 -1.13
CA ALA A 97 4.12 9.78 -0.64
C ALA A 97 2.73 9.13 -0.43
N HIS A 98 1.76 9.89 0.07
CA HIS A 98 0.40 9.36 0.23
C HIS A 98 -0.24 9.01 -1.12
N GLY A 99 -0.05 9.86 -2.13
CA GLY A 99 -0.49 9.55 -3.47
C GLY A 99 0.20 8.30 -4.02
N LEU A 100 1.50 8.17 -3.76
CA LEU A 100 2.27 6.99 -4.18
C LEU A 100 1.85 5.72 -3.44
N LYS A 101 1.40 5.82 -2.20
CA LYS A 101 0.84 4.67 -1.49
C LYS A 101 -0.36 4.10 -2.24
N ILE A 102 -1.25 4.97 -2.68
CA ILE A 102 -2.43 4.55 -3.43
C ILE A 102 -2.03 3.99 -4.79
N LEU A 103 -1.11 4.66 -5.49
CA LEU A 103 -0.62 4.18 -6.79
C LEU A 103 0.10 2.83 -6.65
N GLY A 104 0.91 2.67 -5.60
CA GLY A 104 1.55 1.40 -5.31
C GLY A 104 0.53 0.30 -5.07
N GLY A 105 -0.51 0.62 -4.30
CA GLY A 105 -1.60 -0.31 -4.07
C GLY A 105 -2.29 -0.72 -5.36
N VAL A 106 -2.61 0.24 -6.21
CA VAL A 106 -3.21 -0.03 -7.52
C VAL A 106 -2.32 -0.93 -8.36
N GLY A 107 -1.01 -0.61 -8.42
CA GLY A 107 -0.05 -1.41 -9.19
C GLY A 107 0.07 -2.83 -8.67
N GLY A 108 0.15 -3.00 -7.35
CA GLY A 108 0.21 -4.33 -6.75
C GLY A 108 -1.04 -5.14 -7.01
N GLY A 109 -2.21 -4.51 -6.88
CA GLY A 109 -3.47 -5.15 -7.20
C GLY A 109 -3.56 -5.53 -8.68
N PHE A 110 -3.14 -4.65 -9.56
CA PHE A 110 -3.12 -4.93 -10.99
C PHE A 110 -2.24 -6.14 -11.31
N VAL A 111 -1.03 -6.20 -10.75
CA VAL A 111 -0.11 -7.32 -10.98
C VAL A 111 -0.69 -8.62 -10.42
N ALA A 112 -1.29 -8.57 -9.24
CA ALA A 112 -1.92 -9.75 -8.66
C ALA A 112 -3.03 -10.29 -9.55
N GLY A 113 -3.84 -9.39 -10.11
CA GLY A 113 -4.91 -9.77 -11.04
C GLY A 113 -4.35 -10.38 -12.31
N ARG A 114 -3.29 -9.81 -12.85
CA ARG A 114 -2.66 -10.34 -14.06
C ARG A 114 -2.04 -11.72 -13.86
N ARG A 115 -1.50 -11.97 -12.69
CA ARG A 115 -0.94 -13.28 -12.38
C ARG A 115 -2.01 -14.37 -12.32
N ARG A 116 -3.23 -13.99 -12.01
CA ARG A 116 -4.37 -14.92 -12.03
C ARG A 116 -4.95 -15.11 -13.41
N ALA A 117 -5.11 -14.02 -14.15
CA ALA A 117 -5.77 -14.03 -15.44
C ALA A 117 -5.12 -14.95 -16.48
N PRO A 118 -3.78 -15.01 -16.64
CA PRO A 118 -3.18 -15.88 -17.65
C PRO A 118 -3.50 -17.36 -17.47
N ALA A 119 -3.58 -17.83 -16.23
CA ALA A 119 -3.92 -19.24 -15.97
C ALA A 119 -5.32 -19.58 -16.45
N ALA A 120 -6.26 -18.67 -16.31
CA ALA A 120 -7.63 -18.86 -16.81
C ALA A 120 -7.69 -18.73 -18.33
N ALA A 121 -6.91 -17.80 -18.89
CA ALA A 121 -6.95 -17.54 -20.34
C ALA A 121 -6.34 -18.66 -21.18
N THR A 122 -5.41 -19.43 -20.62
CA THR A 122 -4.77 -20.53 -21.35
C THR A 122 -5.64 -21.77 -21.45
N LYS A 123 -6.74 -21.78 -20.78
CA LYS A 123 -7.70 -22.89 -20.88
C LYS A 123 -8.71 -22.63 -21.97
#